data_88498c3b78ddcd0aeaa635e85fc09ea8
#
_entry.id   88498c3b78ddcd0aeaa635e85fc09ea8
#
_cell.length_a   1.000
_cell.length_b   1.000
_cell.length_c   1.000
_cell.angle_alpha   90.00
_cell.angle_beta   90.00
_cell.angle_gamma   90.00
#
_symmetry.space_group_name_H-M   'P 1'
#
loop_
_entity.id
_entity.type
_entity.pdbx_description
1 polymer ?
#
loop_
_entity_poly.entity_id
_entity_poly.type
_entity_poly.pdbx_seq_one_letter_code
_entity_poly.pdbx_strand_id
1 'polypeptide(L)'
;MGTSNKHKEAMLEWGENHKQKYLEKYLSSPKYCKECNGVIPYEKRNINVFCSSSCSASYNNKKKAKAKPKCVVCGVKCKSKKSTYCGAKCQSKNKNQVSLSMWEDAGIYPGKTLIKRYLSEQKSGCWNCGIIDWMNKPIVLELEHIDGNAYNNSKTNLSLLCPNCHSQTSTYKGKNMGNGRVGRRERAKKDYHRSLDK
;
A
#
# COMPACT_ATOMS: atom_id res chain seq x y z
N MET A 1 37.34 18.61 -69.75
CA MET A 1 36.82 18.05 -68.44
C MET A 1 36.06 19.09 -67.59
N GLY A 2 35.40 20.10 -68.18
CA GLY A 2 34.78 21.21 -67.46
C GLY A 2 33.21 21.20 -67.35
N THR A 3 32.54 20.28 -68.03
CA THR A 3 31.07 20.31 -68.16
C THR A 3 30.34 19.58 -66.97
N SER A 4 31.02 18.69 -66.22
CA SER A 4 30.42 17.92 -65.16
C SER A 4 30.11 18.72 -63.89
N ASN A 5 30.90 19.75 -63.57
CA ASN A 5 30.74 20.58 -62.36
C ASN A 5 29.57 21.56 -62.46
N LYS A 6 29.50 22.29 -63.61
CA LYS A 6 28.40 23.24 -63.85
C LYS A 6 27.03 22.58 -63.85
N HIS A 7 26.92 21.38 -64.39
CA HIS A 7 25.63 20.63 -64.32
C HIS A 7 25.27 20.23 -62.92
N LYS A 8 26.20 19.80 -62.06
CA LYS A 8 25.98 19.52 -60.67
C LYS A 8 25.56 20.74 -59.89
N GLU A 9 26.22 21.88 -60.12
CA GLU A 9 25.86 23.14 -59.44
C GLU A 9 24.45 23.59 -59.83
N ALA A 10 24.09 23.55 -61.12
CA ALA A 10 22.74 23.88 -61.59
C ALA A 10 21.65 22.94 -61.00
N MET A 11 21.95 21.66 -60.85
CA MET A 11 21.02 20.70 -60.21
C MET A 11 20.84 20.94 -58.70
N LEU A 12 21.91 21.36 -58.02
CA LEU A 12 21.85 21.74 -56.60
C LEU A 12 21.00 22.98 -56.38
N GLU A 13 21.29 24.04 -57.22
CA GLU A 13 20.55 25.30 -57.20
C GLU A 13 19.05 25.08 -57.51
N TRP A 14 18.75 24.26 -58.51
CA TRP A 14 17.36 23.86 -58.83
C TRP A 14 16.69 23.18 -57.66
N GLY A 15 17.40 22.25 -56.96
CA GLY A 15 16.91 21.52 -55.78
C GLY A 15 16.61 22.45 -54.61
N GLU A 16 17.51 23.45 -54.36
CA GLU A 16 17.33 24.44 -53.29
C GLU A 16 16.15 25.38 -53.59
N ASN A 17 16.02 25.87 -54.79
CA ASN A 17 14.90 26.73 -55.22
C ASN A 17 13.56 26.02 -55.12
N HIS A 18 13.49 24.73 -55.50
CA HIS A 18 12.28 23.93 -55.32
C HIS A 18 11.95 23.72 -53.84
N LYS A 19 12.93 23.41 -53.02
CA LYS A 19 12.76 23.25 -51.56
C LYS A 19 12.25 24.53 -50.93
N GLN A 20 12.80 25.69 -51.32
CA GLN A 20 12.38 27.00 -50.83
C GLN A 20 10.92 27.30 -51.19
N LYS A 21 10.53 27.09 -52.46
CA LYS A 21 9.15 27.27 -52.93
C LYS A 21 8.13 26.41 -52.16
N TYR A 22 8.47 25.15 -51.85
CA TYR A 22 7.61 24.27 -51.06
C TYR A 22 7.57 24.65 -49.58
N LEU A 23 8.67 25.17 -49.03
CA LEU A 23 8.72 25.71 -47.70
C LEU A 23 7.81 26.94 -47.55
N GLU A 24 7.90 27.90 -48.47
CA GLU A 24 7.04 29.08 -48.49
C GLU A 24 5.56 28.72 -48.62
N LYS A 25 5.22 27.76 -49.49
CA LYS A 25 3.87 27.25 -49.62
C LYS A 25 3.39 26.57 -48.32
N TYR A 26 4.27 25.90 -47.63
CA TYR A 26 3.93 25.29 -46.34
C TYR A 26 3.73 26.34 -45.25
N LEU A 27 4.55 27.38 -45.21
CA LEU A 27 4.47 28.46 -44.23
C LEU A 27 3.23 29.33 -44.44
N SER A 28 2.69 29.43 -45.64
CA SER A 28 1.42 30.12 -45.89
C SER A 28 0.18 29.36 -45.34
N SER A 29 0.28 28.02 -45.15
CA SER A 29 -0.78 27.19 -44.61
C SER A 29 -0.18 26.03 -43.81
N PRO A 30 0.41 26.28 -42.62
CA PRO A 30 1.13 25.30 -41.88
C PRO A 30 0.19 24.32 -41.15
N LYS A 31 0.67 23.09 -40.92
CA LYS A 31 0.01 22.15 -40.04
C LYS A 31 0.34 22.44 -38.58
N TYR A 32 -0.66 22.31 -37.71
CA TYR A 32 -0.50 22.58 -36.30
C TYR A 32 -0.48 21.28 -35.48
N CYS A 33 0.30 21.29 -34.40
CA CYS A 33 0.44 20.21 -33.48
C CYS A 33 -0.87 20.02 -32.69
N LYS A 34 -1.40 18.79 -32.62
CA LYS A 34 -2.62 18.47 -31.86
C LYS A 34 -2.49 18.65 -30.34
N GLU A 35 -1.29 18.77 -29.80
CA GLU A 35 -1.07 18.93 -28.35
C GLU A 35 -0.83 20.39 -27.95
N CYS A 36 0.10 21.08 -28.60
CA CYS A 36 0.52 22.44 -28.23
C CYS A 36 0.05 23.54 -29.17
N ASN A 37 -0.61 23.19 -30.26
CA ASN A 37 -1.07 24.10 -31.30
C ASN A 37 0.07 24.87 -32.00
N GLY A 38 1.35 24.52 -31.75
CA GLY A 38 2.50 25.07 -32.44
C GLY A 38 2.64 24.49 -33.86
N VAL A 39 3.31 25.21 -34.75
CA VAL A 39 3.56 24.75 -36.12
C VAL A 39 4.42 23.47 -36.11
N ILE A 40 4.05 22.50 -36.92
CA ILE A 40 4.85 21.29 -37.14
C ILE A 40 6.02 21.66 -38.06
N PRO A 41 7.28 21.26 -37.77
CA PRO A 41 8.40 21.48 -38.66
C PRO A 41 8.16 20.95 -40.07
N TYR A 42 8.60 21.68 -41.08
CA TYR A 42 8.40 21.35 -42.51
C TYR A 42 8.84 19.92 -42.83
N GLU A 43 9.96 19.46 -42.28
CA GLU A 43 10.52 18.12 -42.49
C GLU A 43 9.60 17.03 -41.99
N LYS A 44 8.76 17.32 -41.00
CA LYS A 44 7.85 16.38 -40.35
C LYS A 44 6.40 16.47 -40.84
N ARG A 45 6.09 17.42 -41.74
CA ARG A 45 4.71 17.74 -42.16
C ARG A 45 3.91 16.59 -42.77
N ASN A 46 4.56 15.63 -43.41
CA ASN A 46 3.89 14.56 -44.13
C ASN A 46 3.50 13.37 -43.25
N ILE A 47 4.25 13.16 -42.19
CA ILE A 47 4.15 11.94 -41.37
C ILE A 47 3.56 12.25 -39.98
N ASN A 48 3.84 13.44 -39.43
CA ASN A 48 3.53 13.73 -38.04
C ASN A 48 2.29 14.61 -37.88
N VAL A 49 1.55 14.34 -36.82
CA VAL A 49 0.46 15.18 -36.30
C VAL A 49 0.89 15.94 -35.04
N PHE A 50 2.15 15.78 -34.64
CA PHE A 50 2.80 16.43 -33.49
C PHE A 50 4.12 17.04 -33.86
N CYS A 51 4.46 18.20 -33.30
CA CYS A 51 5.70 18.90 -33.56
C CYS A 51 6.94 18.18 -32.99
N SER A 52 6.75 17.38 -31.92
CA SER A 52 7.81 16.65 -31.22
C SER A 52 7.33 15.33 -30.64
N SER A 53 8.27 14.45 -30.29
CA SER A 53 8.00 13.22 -29.52
C SER A 53 7.41 13.51 -28.14
N SER A 54 7.82 14.62 -27.50
CA SER A 54 7.28 15.09 -26.23
C SER A 54 5.79 15.42 -26.33
N CYS A 55 5.36 16.15 -27.40
CA CYS A 55 3.94 16.43 -27.63
C CYS A 55 3.13 15.16 -27.91
N SER A 56 3.69 14.23 -28.69
CA SER A 56 3.06 12.93 -28.95
C SER A 56 2.89 12.13 -27.66
N ALA A 57 3.91 12.07 -26.82
CA ALA A 57 3.87 11.39 -25.52
C ALA A 57 2.84 12.05 -24.57
N SER A 58 2.85 13.38 -24.48
CA SER A 58 1.90 14.14 -23.65
C SER A 58 0.46 13.86 -24.05
N TYR A 59 0.13 13.99 -25.33
CA TYR A 59 -1.21 13.73 -25.86
C TYR A 59 -1.69 12.30 -25.59
N ASN A 60 -0.84 11.31 -25.85
CA ASN A 60 -1.18 9.91 -25.64
C ASN A 60 -1.30 9.58 -24.14
N ASN A 61 -0.47 10.17 -23.28
CA ASN A 61 -0.55 10.01 -21.84
C ASN A 61 -1.84 10.64 -21.27
N LYS A 62 -2.27 11.79 -21.78
CA LYS A 62 -3.57 12.41 -21.43
C LYS A 62 -4.73 11.49 -21.81
N LYS A 63 -4.74 10.92 -23.02
CA LYS A 63 -5.77 9.97 -23.47
C LYS A 63 -5.79 8.69 -22.64
N LYS A 64 -4.62 8.18 -22.23
CA LYS A 64 -4.48 6.97 -21.39
C LYS A 64 -4.65 7.24 -19.89
N ALA A 65 -4.91 8.49 -19.51
CA ALA A 65 -5.05 8.88 -18.11
C ALA A 65 -6.34 8.29 -17.51
N LYS A 66 -6.26 7.08 -16.93
CA LYS A 66 -7.34 6.53 -16.13
C LYS A 66 -7.48 7.33 -14.82
N ALA A 67 -8.71 7.54 -14.38
CA ALA A 67 -8.99 8.15 -13.09
C ALA A 67 -8.33 7.35 -11.94
N LYS A 68 -7.84 8.05 -10.92
CA LYS A 68 -7.33 7.39 -9.71
C LYS A 68 -8.49 6.72 -8.98
N PRO A 69 -8.37 5.47 -8.52
CA PRO A 69 -9.44 4.76 -7.82
C PRO A 69 -9.77 5.42 -6.47
N LYS A 70 -10.95 5.14 -5.96
CA LYS A 70 -11.34 5.48 -4.60
C LYS A 70 -10.85 4.40 -3.64
N CYS A 71 -10.47 4.81 -2.44
CA CYS A 71 -10.06 3.91 -1.37
C CYS A 71 -11.23 3.01 -0.96
N VAL A 72 -11.02 1.70 -0.93
CA VAL A 72 -12.06 0.71 -0.55
C VAL A 72 -12.53 0.84 0.90
N VAL A 73 -11.76 1.53 1.76
CA VAL A 73 -12.08 1.68 3.19
C VAL A 73 -12.82 2.98 3.49
N CYS A 74 -12.43 4.10 2.88
CA CYS A 74 -12.96 5.43 3.22
C CYS A 74 -13.51 6.22 2.03
N GLY A 75 -13.47 5.68 0.81
CA GLY A 75 -13.97 6.35 -0.39
C GLY A 75 -13.09 7.49 -0.93
N VAL A 76 -12.08 7.94 -0.21
CA VAL A 76 -11.21 9.04 -0.62
C VAL A 76 -10.34 8.61 -1.82
N LYS A 77 -10.10 9.54 -2.76
CA LYS A 77 -9.30 9.30 -3.97
C LYS A 77 -7.88 8.87 -3.61
N CYS A 78 -7.41 7.76 -4.18
CA CYS A 78 -6.07 7.23 -3.93
C CYS A 78 -4.97 8.10 -4.55
N LYS A 79 -3.76 8.05 -3.97
CA LYS A 79 -2.60 8.81 -4.48
C LYS A 79 -2.10 8.28 -5.83
N SER A 80 -2.21 6.98 -6.07
CA SER A 80 -1.76 6.31 -7.29
C SER A 80 -2.92 5.57 -7.98
N LYS A 81 -2.82 5.42 -9.32
CA LYS A 81 -3.77 4.65 -10.14
C LYS A 81 -3.77 3.14 -9.83
N LYS A 82 -2.71 2.64 -9.20
CA LYS A 82 -2.55 1.23 -8.82
C LYS A 82 -2.90 0.97 -7.35
N SER A 83 -3.20 2.01 -6.57
CA SER A 83 -3.44 1.88 -5.14
C SER A 83 -4.90 1.53 -4.85
N THR A 84 -5.11 0.55 -4.00
CA THR A 84 -6.42 0.17 -3.45
C THR A 84 -6.80 1.04 -2.25
N TYR A 85 -5.79 1.58 -1.55
CA TYR A 85 -5.95 2.39 -0.33
C TYR A 85 -5.38 3.79 -0.52
N CYS A 86 -5.97 4.79 0.14
CA CYS A 86 -5.47 6.16 0.10
C CYS A 86 -4.18 6.36 0.91
N GLY A 87 -3.85 5.44 1.83
CA GLY A 87 -2.65 5.45 2.65
C GLY A 87 -2.57 4.28 3.62
N ALA A 88 -1.46 4.19 4.38
CA ALA A 88 -1.15 3.10 5.31
C ALA A 88 -2.24 2.88 6.38
N LYS A 89 -2.87 3.95 6.85
CA LYS A 89 -3.95 3.90 7.85
C LYS A 89 -5.14 3.07 7.38
N CYS A 90 -5.60 3.29 6.15
CA CYS A 90 -6.71 2.51 5.56
C CYS A 90 -6.28 1.08 5.22
N GLN A 91 -5.06 0.89 4.74
CA GLN A 91 -4.50 -0.45 4.52
C GLN A 91 -4.43 -1.27 5.80
N SER A 92 -3.93 -0.68 6.89
CA SER A 92 -3.85 -1.32 8.21
C SER A 92 -5.25 -1.62 8.77
N LYS A 93 -6.20 -0.67 8.63
CA LYS A 93 -7.59 -0.88 9.06
C LYS A 93 -8.22 -2.09 8.35
N ASN A 94 -8.08 -2.16 7.03
CA ASN A 94 -8.60 -3.31 6.25
C ASN A 94 -7.92 -4.63 6.65
N LYS A 95 -6.58 -4.64 6.79
CA LYS A 95 -5.83 -5.82 7.22
C LYS A 95 -6.33 -6.34 8.58
N ASN A 96 -6.54 -5.43 9.54
CA ASN A 96 -7.04 -5.80 10.85
C ASN A 96 -8.46 -6.36 10.79
N GLN A 97 -9.32 -5.77 9.97
CA GLN A 97 -10.70 -6.24 9.81
C GLN A 97 -10.75 -7.65 9.19
N VAL A 98 -9.96 -7.90 8.15
CA VAL A 98 -9.81 -9.23 7.54
C VAL A 98 -9.26 -10.24 8.57
N SER A 99 -8.25 -9.86 9.35
CA SER A 99 -7.69 -10.75 10.38
C SER A 99 -8.69 -11.09 11.48
N LEU A 100 -9.55 -10.14 11.86
CA LEU A 100 -10.62 -10.39 12.85
C LEU A 100 -11.71 -11.29 12.27
N SER A 101 -12.13 -11.09 11.02
CA SER A 101 -13.08 -11.99 10.36
C SER A 101 -12.53 -13.42 10.27
N MET A 102 -11.28 -13.60 9.85
CA MET A 102 -10.64 -14.93 9.81
C MET A 102 -10.55 -15.57 11.20
N TRP A 103 -10.40 -14.79 12.25
CA TRP A 103 -10.41 -15.30 13.61
C TRP A 103 -11.83 -15.73 14.05
N GLU A 104 -12.85 -14.93 13.74
CA GLU A 104 -14.25 -15.25 14.06
C GLU A 104 -14.75 -16.48 13.30
N ASP A 105 -14.42 -16.57 12.00
CA ASP A 105 -14.94 -17.60 11.10
C ASP A 105 -14.15 -18.93 11.18
N ALA A 106 -12.82 -18.85 11.29
CA ALA A 106 -11.91 -19.99 11.19
C ALA A 106 -10.98 -20.19 12.41
N GLY A 107 -11.11 -19.40 13.45
CA GLY A 107 -10.26 -19.48 14.65
C GLY A 107 -8.80 -19.09 14.41
N ILE A 108 -8.48 -18.45 13.28
CA ILE A 108 -7.10 -18.06 12.94
C ILE A 108 -6.65 -16.91 13.83
N TYR A 109 -5.63 -17.15 14.65
CA TYR A 109 -5.14 -16.19 15.64
C TYR A 109 -4.60 -14.88 15.01
N PRO A 110 -5.24 -13.72 15.23
CA PRO A 110 -4.87 -12.46 14.60
C PRO A 110 -3.77 -11.69 15.35
N GLY A 111 -3.29 -12.24 16.47
CA GLY A 111 -2.30 -11.63 17.33
C GLY A 111 -2.88 -10.96 18.58
N LYS A 112 -2.15 -11.08 19.71
CA LYS A 112 -2.58 -10.64 21.05
C LYS A 112 -3.05 -9.17 21.10
N THR A 113 -2.33 -8.27 20.45
CA THR A 113 -2.65 -6.83 20.46
C THR A 113 -3.98 -6.53 19.76
N LEU A 114 -4.24 -7.21 18.64
CA LEU A 114 -5.49 -7.01 17.89
C LEU A 114 -6.68 -7.59 18.65
N ILE A 115 -6.53 -8.78 19.24
CA ILE A 115 -7.55 -9.40 20.11
C ILE A 115 -7.86 -8.51 21.31
N LYS A 116 -6.85 -8.06 22.05
CA LYS A 116 -7.05 -7.17 23.21
C LYS A 116 -7.83 -5.92 22.85
N ARG A 117 -7.48 -5.26 21.74
CA ARG A 117 -8.20 -4.09 21.27
C ARG A 117 -9.65 -4.42 20.92
N TYR A 118 -9.88 -5.48 20.16
CA TYR A 118 -11.21 -5.93 19.80
C TYR A 118 -12.08 -6.22 21.05
N LEU A 119 -11.56 -6.96 22.02
CA LEU A 119 -12.28 -7.29 23.25
C LEU A 119 -12.54 -6.04 24.12
N SER A 120 -11.61 -5.08 24.17
CA SER A 120 -11.80 -3.83 24.93
C SER A 120 -12.85 -2.91 24.30
N GLU A 121 -13.09 -3.03 22.98
CA GLU A 121 -14.18 -2.34 22.28
C GLU A 121 -15.55 -2.96 22.59
N GLN A 122 -15.60 -4.27 22.95
CA GLN A 122 -16.85 -4.96 23.32
C GLN A 122 -17.27 -4.66 24.76
N LYS A 123 -16.32 -4.63 25.68
CA LYS A 123 -16.57 -4.34 27.10
C LYS A 123 -15.39 -3.60 27.70
N SER A 124 -15.61 -2.40 28.21
CA SER A 124 -14.61 -1.62 28.91
C SER A 124 -14.30 -2.19 30.30
N GLY A 125 -13.05 -2.04 30.76
CA GLY A 125 -12.60 -2.47 32.06
C GLY A 125 -12.41 -3.98 32.24
N CYS A 126 -12.16 -4.38 33.46
CA CYS A 126 -11.98 -5.78 33.82
C CYS A 126 -13.29 -6.57 33.68
N TRP A 127 -13.26 -7.67 32.96
CA TRP A 127 -14.48 -8.47 32.70
C TRP A 127 -15.01 -9.19 33.94
N ASN A 128 -14.18 -9.36 34.99
CA ASN A 128 -14.58 -9.95 36.26
C ASN A 128 -15.08 -8.91 37.29
N CYS A 129 -14.29 -7.90 37.63
CA CYS A 129 -14.63 -6.93 38.68
C CYS A 129 -15.10 -5.56 38.16
N GLY A 130 -15.06 -5.33 36.85
CA GLY A 130 -15.54 -4.08 36.24
C GLY A 130 -14.62 -2.89 36.36
N ILE A 131 -13.48 -2.97 37.07
CA ILE A 131 -12.58 -1.83 37.28
C ILE A 131 -12.07 -1.30 35.94
N ILE A 132 -12.16 0.04 35.73
CA ILE A 132 -11.72 0.72 34.51
C ILE A 132 -10.41 1.45 34.78
N ASP A 133 -10.31 2.13 35.92
CA ASP A 133 -9.18 2.99 36.28
C ASP A 133 -8.57 2.55 37.61
N TRP A 134 -7.25 2.76 37.73
CA TRP A 134 -6.49 2.60 38.97
C TRP A 134 -5.60 3.80 39.16
N MET A 135 -5.72 4.47 40.34
CA MET A 135 -4.95 5.70 40.65
C MET A 135 -5.04 6.76 39.54
N ASN A 136 -6.24 7.06 39.10
CA ASN A 136 -6.56 8.03 38.01
C ASN A 136 -5.89 7.73 36.65
N LYS A 137 -5.58 6.46 36.37
CA LYS A 137 -5.05 6.01 35.08
C LYS A 137 -5.83 4.78 34.62
N PRO A 138 -6.06 4.64 33.30
CA PRO A 138 -6.69 3.43 32.76
C PRO A 138 -5.92 2.17 33.18
N ILE A 139 -6.64 1.19 33.73
CA ILE A 139 -6.01 -0.03 34.18
C ILE A 139 -5.52 -0.87 32.99
N VAL A 140 -4.30 -1.41 33.12
CA VAL A 140 -3.76 -2.32 32.10
C VAL A 140 -4.43 -3.69 32.22
N LEU A 141 -5.25 -4.04 31.24
CA LEU A 141 -5.89 -5.35 31.18
C LEU A 141 -4.97 -6.42 30.59
N GLU A 142 -5.07 -7.63 31.11
CA GLU A 142 -4.34 -8.81 30.64
C GLU A 142 -5.30 -9.77 29.93
N LEU A 143 -4.82 -10.41 28.85
CA LEU A 143 -5.59 -11.42 28.12
C LEU A 143 -5.47 -12.76 28.83
N GLU A 144 -6.60 -13.31 29.25
CA GLU A 144 -6.74 -14.60 29.92
C GLU A 144 -7.36 -15.61 28.95
N HIS A 145 -6.84 -16.87 29.02
CA HIS A 145 -7.49 -18.04 28.44
C HIS A 145 -8.26 -18.77 29.54
N ILE A 146 -9.57 -18.73 29.46
CA ILE A 146 -10.45 -19.24 30.54
C ILE A 146 -10.17 -20.71 30.88
N ASP A 147 -9.91 -21.54 29.84
CA ASP A 147 -9.55 -22.97 30.00
C ASP A 147 -8.06 -23.18 30.31
N GLY A 148 -7.25 -22.14 30.40
CA GLY A 148 -5.79 -22.22 30.58
C GLY A 148 -5.00 -22.70 29.37
N ASN A 149 -5.64 -23.08 28.27
CA ASN A 149 -4.99 -23.53 27.06
C ASN A 149 -4.62 -22.34 26.14
N ALA A 150 -3.34 -21.99 26.13
CA ALA A 150 -2.82 -20.86 25.33
C ALA A 150 -2.93 -21.05 23.80
N TYR A 151 -3.34 -22.20 23.33
CA TYR A 151 -3.61 -22.48 21.91
C TYR A 151 -5.09 -22.34 21.54
N ASN A 152 -5.99 -22.40 22.53
CA ASN A 152 -7.41 -22.19 22.32
C ASN A 152 -7.74 -20.69 22.30
N ASN A 153 -7.61 -20.08 21.13
CA ASN A 153 -7.90 -18.68 20.94
C ASN A 153 -9.34 -18.41 20.49
N SER A 154 -10.27 -19.30 20.74
CA SER A 154 -11.68 -19.06 20.46
C SER A 154 -12.19 -17.85 21.23
N LYS A 155 -13.09 -17.07 20.64
CA LYS A 155 -13.62 -15.82 21.22
C LYS A 155 -14.26 -16.04 22.59
N THR A 156 -14.95 -17.17 22.76
CA THR A 156 -15.61 -17.57 24.03
C THR A 156 -14.63 -17.97 25.12
N ASN A 157 -13.39 -18.33 24.76
CA ASN A 157 -12.33 -18.73 25.70
C ASN A 157 -11.44 -17.57 26.14
N LEU A 158 -11.66 -16.36 25.64
CA LEU A 158 -10.81 -15.22 25.93
C LEU A 158 -11.52 -14.18 26.80
N SER A 159 -10.82 -13.65 27.78
CA SER A 159 -11.30 -12.60 28.68
C SER A 159 -10.23 -11.54 28.92
N LEU A 160 -10.65 -10.32 29.25
CA LEU A 160 -9.75 -9.23 29.67
C LEU A 160 -9.90 -9.02 31.18
N LEU A 161 -8.85 -9.28 31.92
CA LEU A 161 -8.83 -9.17 33.38
C LEU A 161 -7.81 -8.12 33.83
N CYS A 162 -8.10 -7.42 34.94
CA CYS A 162 -7.10 -6.66 35.64
C CYS A 162 -6.05 -7.59 36.28
N PRO A 163 -4.84 -7.14 36.62
CA PRO A 163 -3.80 -7.96 37.21
C PRO A 163 -4.25 -8.69 38.49
N ASN A 164 -5.08 -8.05 39.32
CA ASN A 164 -5.61 -8.66 40.55
C ASN A 164 -6.55 -9.83 40.24
N CYS A 165 -7.53 -9.64 39.39
CA CYS A 165 -8.44 -10.72 38.99
C CYS A 165 -7.71 -11.84 38.24
N HIS A 166 -6.76 -11.49 37.36
CA HIS A 166 -5.95 -12.46 36.63
C HIS A 166 -5.10 -13.32 37.58
N SER A 167 -4.51 -12.74 38.64
CA SER A 167 -3.70 -13.48 39.61
C SER A 167 -4.51 -14.48 40.43
N GLN A 168 -5.82 -14.31 40.52
CA GLN A 168 -6.73 -15.18 41.27
C GLN A 168 -7.35 -16.32 40.43
N THR A 169 -7.14 -16.31 39.10
CA THR A 169 -7.64 -17.41 38.26
C THR A 169 -6.94 -18.74 38.60
N SER A 170 -7.63 -19.85 38.36
CA SER A 170 -7.07 -21.20 38.50
C SER A 170 -5.97 -21.48 37.47
N THR A 171 -5.93 -20.71 36.41
CA THR A 171 -4.99 -20.81 35.26
C THR A 171 -3.78 -19.89 35.37
N TYR A 172 -3.66 -19.13 36.49
CA TYR A 172 -2.59 -18.15 36.65
C TYR A 172 -1.22 -18.79 36.91
N LYS A 173 -0.22 -18.47 36.04
CA LYS A 173 1.19 -18.88 36.19
C LYS A 173 1.37 -20.36 36.55
N GLY A 174 1.90 -20.65 37.74
CA GLY A 174 2.21 -21.99 38.22
C GLY A 174 0.96 -22.87 38.45
N LYS A 175 -0.21 -22.29 38.70
CA LYS A 175 -1.47 -23.02 38.80
C LYS A 175 -1.89 -23.72 37.52
N ASN A 176 -1.40 -23.21 36.36
CA ASN A 176 -1.67 -23.76 35.03
C ASN A 176 -0.56 -24.75 34.57
N MET A 177 0.10 -25.42 35.50
CA MET A 177 1.14 -26.40 35.13
C MET A 177 0.53 -27.57 34.33
N GLY A 178 1.15 -27.82 33.15
CA GLY A 178 0.68 -28.86 32.22
C GLY A 178 -0.06 -28.33 31.00
N ASN A 179 -0.81 -27.24 31.12
CA ASN A 179 -1.62 -26.64 30.02
C ASN A 179 -0.93 -25.49 29.28
N GLY A 180 0.26 -25.05 29.74
CA GLY A 180 1.02 -23.99 29.10
C GLY A 180 1.66 -24.41 27.78
N ARG A 181 2.17 -23.42 27.02
CA ARG A 181 2.86 -23.67 25.73
C ARG A 181 4.06 -24.60 25.91
N VAL A 182 4.01 -25.77 25.28
CA VAL A 182 5.07 -26.81 25.37
C VAL A 182 6.48 -26.23 25.13
N GLY A 183 6.66 -25.39 24.15
CA GLY A 183 7.98 -24.79 23.87
C GLY A 183 8.49 -23.73 24.87
N ARG A 184 7.72 -23.37 25.91
CA ARG A 184 8.18 -22.40 26.93
C ARG A 184 9.18 -23.04 27.91
N ARG A 185 8.95 -24.28 28.30
CA ARG A 185 9.89 -25.05 29.15
C ARG A 185 11.18 -25.37 28.43
N GLU A 186 11.10 -25.75 27.15
CA GLU A 186 12.28 -26.04 26.34
C GLU A 186 13.15 -24.81 26.09
N ARG A 187 12.52 -23.63 25.82
CA ARG A 187 13.25 -22.37 25.70
C ARG A 187 13.92 -21.98 27.03
N ALA A 188 13.20 -22.05 28.13
CA ALA A 188 13.78 -21.75 29.45
C ALA A 188 14.96 -22.66 29.80
N LYS A 189 14.90 -23.96 29.46
CA LYS A 189 16.03 -24.88 29.60
C LYS A 189 17.21 -24.49 28.72
N LYS A 190 16.97 -24.15 27.44
CA LYS A 190 18.03 -23.69 26.51
C LYS A 190 18.68 -22.39 26.98
N ASP A 191 17.90 -21.44 27.49
CA ASP A 191 18.40 -20.16 27.99
C ASP A 191 19.21 -20.36 29.28
N TYR A 192 18.79 -21.29 30.17
CA TYR A 192 19.55 -21.67 31.36
C TYR A 192 20.91 -22.31 31.00
N HIS A 193 20.93 -23.31 30.12
CA HIS A 193 22.18 -23.91 29.67
C HIS A 193 23.12 -22.90 29.00
N ARG A 194 22.60 -22.02 28.16
CA ARG A 194 23.39 -20.93 27.53
C ARG A 194 23.97 -19.94 28.55
N SER A 195 23.33 -19.78 29.73
CA SER A 195 23.84 -18.91 30.80
C SER A 195 24.95 -19.54 31.62
N LEU A 196 25.08 -20.89 31.60
CA LEU A 196 26.16 -21.63 32.28
C LEU A 196 27.46 -21.71 31.45
N ASP A 197 27.34 -21.50 30.12
CA ASP A 197 28.47 -21.53 29.17
C ASP A 197 29.15 -20.14 29.01
N LYS A 198 28.79 -19.15 29.83
CA LYS A 198 29.39 -17.79 29.89
C LYS A 198 30.13 -17.58 31.18
#